data_ea5b0e7a249af16a036be7e63e3c1d82
#
_entry.id   ea5b0e7a249af16a036be7e63e3c1d82
#
_cell.length_a   1.000
_cell.length_b   1.000
_cell.length_c   1.000
_cell.angle_alpha   90.00
_cell.angle_beta   90.00
_cell.angle_gamma   90.00
#
_symmetry.space_group_name_H-M   'P 1'
#
loop_
_entity.id
_entity.type
_entity.pdbx_description
1 polymer ?
#
loop_
_entity_poly.entity_id
_entity_poly.type
_entity_poly.pdbx_seq_one_letter_code
_entity_poly.pdbx_strand_id
1 'polypeptide(L)'
;MLFSWLNIRLYITLILVSTLFFSATKKNMFRPVFLSEINFNDNKEIYITKDSVKNYLDMIVDSIGISLNSNYLNLFENKLQTNKLIKSPQLFITPNSKLIINVHQKIPIARFADNTRYLDYDGNIMPKSKIYSANVPVIFGANDFSEIKSFHKILKFINNDDFLKNIVSKIELNDLNKFSIKIYGLDAQINIGTADNLVTKISNFKAFYNKASNDKTINKYKLINLQFENQVVCVNK
;
A
#
# COMPACT_ATOMS: atom_id res chain seq x y z
N MET A 1 5.12 68.06 -18.66
CA MET A 1 5.45 66.69 -18.21
C MET A 1 6.38 66.06 -19.24
N LEU A 2 7.67 66.13 -19.03
CA LEU A 2 8.68 65.52 -19.90
C LEU A 2 8.68 64.04 -19.62
N PHE A 3 7.98 63.26 -20.43
CA PHE A 3 8.15 61.80 -20.45
C PHE A 3 9.58 61.57 -20.95
N SER A 4 10.48 61.24 -20.04
CA SER A 4 11.89 61.05 -20.40
C SER A 4 11.97 59.85 -21.36
N TRP A 5 12.76 59.98 -22.40
CA TRP A 5 12.98 58.93 -23.40
C TRP A 5 13.43 57.58 -22.78
N LEU A 6 13.99 57.68 -21.62
CA LEU A 6 14.36 56.54 -20.76
C LEU A 6 13.12 55.74 -20.28
N ASN A 7 12.04 56.45 -19.87
CA ASN A 7 10.82 55.80 -19.41
C ASN A 7 10.09 55.08 -20.55
N ILE A 8 10.12 55.67 -21.77
CA ILE A 8 9.51 55.03 -22.94
C ILE A 8 10.24 53.73 -23.29
N ARG A 9 11.58 53.70 -23.26
CA ARG A 9 12.38 52.48 -23.46
C ARG A 9 12.07 51.41 -22.40
N LEU A 10 11.91 51.80 -21.16
CA LEU A 10 11.59 50.90 -20.07
C LEU A 10 10.20 50.26 -20.22
N TYR A 11 9.18 51.03 -20.67
CA TYR A 11 7.86 50.50 -20.96
C TYR A 11 7.88 49.55 -22.16
N ILE A 12 8.61 49.88 -23.22
CA ILE A 12 8.73 48.99 -24.40
C ILE A 12 9.41 47.66 -24.01
N THR A 13 10.49 47.68 -23.22
CA THR A 13 11.13 46.46 -22.77
C THR A 13 10.22 45.65 -21.86
N LEU A 14 9.46 46.26 -20.96
CA LEU A 14 8.52 45.57 -20.09
C LEU A 14 7.41 44.88 -20.89
N ILE A 15 6.85 45.57 -21.91
CA ILE A 15 5.84 45.01 -22.81
C ILE A 15 6.42 43.81 -23.60
N LEU A 16 7.65 43.95 -24.10
CA LEU A 16 8.31 42.90 -24.86
C LEU A 16 8.58 41.66 -23.99
N VAL A 17 9.05 41.85 -22.77
CA VAL A 17 9.26 40.74 -21.80
C VAL A 17 7.93 40.07 -21.44
N SER A 18 6.87 40.84 -21.19
CA SER A 18 5.56 40.31 -20.87
C SER A 18 4.93 39.52 -22.02
N THR A 19 5.08 40.01 -23.27
CA THR A 19 4.58 39.27 -24.46
C THR A 19 5.36 38.01 -24.72
N LEU A 20 6.71 38.00 -24.54
CA LEU A 20 7.53 36.81 -24.64
C LEU A 20 7.18 35.79 -23.54
N PHE A 21 7.00 36.24 -22.31
CA PHE A 21 6.59 35.40 -21.20
C PHE A 21 5.22 34.76 -21.46
N PHE A 22 4.23 35.55 -21.90
CA PHE A 22 2.90 35.05 -22.22
C PHE A 22 2.93 34.05 -23.39
N SER A 23 3.71 34.32 -24.43
CA SER A 23 3.87 33.40 -25.56
C SER A 23 4.56 32.12 -25.18
N ALA A 24 5.60 32.20 -24.32
CA ALA A 24 6.30 31.03 -23.82
C ALA A 24 5.42 30.14 -22.92
N THR A 25 4.65 30.75 -22.02
CA THR A 25 3.69 30.03 -21.18
C THR A 25 2.60 29.36 -22.00
N LYS A 26 2.00 30.06 -22.97
CA LYS A 26 0.98 29.50 -23.85
C LYS A 26 1.52 28.34 -24.69
N LYS A 27 2.73 28.44 -25.23
CA LYS A 27 3.36 27.38 -26.00
C LYS A 27 3.67 26.15 -25.15
N ASN A 28 4.03 26.35 -23.89
CA ASN A 28 4.31 25.26 -22.95
C ASN A 28 3.03 24.52 -22.50
N MET A 29 1.91 25.24 -22.34
CA MET A 29 0.62 24.67 -21.94
C MET A 29 0.03 23.69 -22.96
N PHE A 30 0.29 23.89 -24.26
CA PHE A 30 -0.25 23.06 -25.35
C PHE A 30 0.77 22.10 -25.95
N ARG A 31 1.88 21.85 -25.26
CA ARG A 31 2.89 20.94 -25.74
C ARG A 31 2.37 19.49 -25.70
N PRO A 32 2.42 18.74 -26.80
CA PRO A 32 2.03 17.33 -26.78
C PRO A 32 2.96 16.55 -25.85
N VAL A 33 2.38 15.71 -25.01
CA VAL A 33 3.09 14.91 -24.03
C VAL A 33 2.99 13.46 -24.45
N PHE A 34 4.11 12.75 -24.43
CA PHE A 34 4.19 11.35 -24.79
C PHE A 34 4.59 10.51 -23.57
N LEU A 35 3.84 9.43 -23.29
CA LEU A 35 4.22 8.48 -22.27
C LEU A 35 5.58 7.87 -22.62
N SER A 36 6.57 8.05 -21.76
CA SER A 36 7.92 7.55 -21.96
C SER A 36 8.24 6.35 -21.08
N GLU A 37 7.83 6.41 -19.80
CA GLU A 37 8.26 5.43 -18.83
C GLU A 37 7.26 5.27 -17.70
N ILE A 38 7.08 4.01 -17.26
CA ILE A 38 6.33 3.66 -16.07
C ILE A 38 7.27 2.91 -15.13
N ASN A 39 7.49 3.47 -13.95
CA ASN A 39 8.38 2.93 -12.92
C ASN A 39 7.57 2.44 -11.72
N PHE A 40 8.00 1.36 -11.10
CA PHE A 40 7.47 0.86 -9.83
C PHE A 40 8.51 1.03 -8.74
N ASN A 41 8.07 1.29 -7.49
CA ASN A 41 8.96 1.56 -6.34
C ASN A 41 10.09 0.55 -6.16
N ASP A 42 9.76 -0.74 -6.31
CA ASP A 42 10.72 -1.82 -6.10
C ASP A 42 11.29 -2.34 -7.43
N ASN A 43 11.16 -1.56 -8.51
CA ASN A 43 11.49 -1.95 -9.90
C ASN A 43 10.84 -3.29 -10.33
N LYS A 44 9.73 -3.68 -9.67
CA LYS A 44 9.03 -4.93 -9.93
C LYS A 44 7.54 -4.70 -10.15
N GLU A 45 7.03 -5.32 -11.20
CA GLU A 45 5.61 -5.44 -11.49
C GLU A 45 5.05 -6.61 -10.67
N ILE A 46 4.51 -6.34 -9.48
CA ILE A 46 4.05 -7.41 -8.59
C ILE A 46 2.53 -7.61 -8.74
N TYR A 47 1.75 -6.55 -8.50
CA TYR A 47 0.28 -6.67 -8.46
C TYR A 47 -0.40 -6.05 -9.68
N ILE A 48 0.29 -5.17 -10.41
CA ILE A 48 -0.18 -4.51 -11.63
C ILE A 48 0.98 -4.38 -12.61
N THR A 49 0.73 -4.57 -13.92
CA THR A 49 1.74 -4.44 -14.98
C THR A 49 1.81 -3.02 -15.54
N LYS A 50 2.92 -2.67 -16.19
CA LYS A 50 3.06 -1.42 -16.97
C LYS A 50 1.96 -1.28 -18.00
N ASP A 51 1.65 -2.35 -18.73
CA ASP A 51 0.58 -2.36 -19.73
C ASP A 51 -0.78 -2.09 -19.11
N SER A 52 -1.06 -2.65 -17.92
CA SER A 52 -2.30 -2.38 -17.20
C SER A 52 -2.41 -0.92 -16.76
N VAL A 53 -1.31 -0.32 -16.29
CA VAL A 53 -1.28 1.11 -15.93
C VAL A 53 -1.48 1.98 -17.16
N LYS A 54 -0.80 1.66 -18.28
CA LYS A 54 -0.95 2.36 -19.56
C LYS A 54 -2.39 2.30 -20.06
N ASN A 55 -2.96 1.11 -20.16
CA ASN A 55 -4.36 0.94 -20.60
C ASN A 55 -5.33 1.70 -19.71
N TYR A 56 -5.09 1.73 -18.40
CA TYR A 56 -5.93 2.47 -17.48
C TYR A 56 -5.78 3.99 -17.68
N LEU A 57 -4.57 4.48 -17.96
CA LEU A 57 -4.34 5.88 -18.31
C LEU A 57 -5.05 6.26 -19.62
N ASP A 58 -4.95 5.42 -20.66
CA ASP A 58 -5.62 5.63 -21.94
C ASP A 58 -7.14 5.70 -21.76
N MET A 59 -7.73 4.79 -20.98
CA MET A 59 -9.15 4.86 -20.61
C MET A 59 -9.53 6.16 -19.89
N ILE A 60 -8.67 6.69 -19.04
CA ILE A 60 -8.89 7.96 -18.34
C ILE A 60 -8.87 9.10 -19.35
N VAL A 61 -7.89 9.15 -20.23
CA VAL A 61 -7.78 10.16 -21.30
C VAL A 61 -9.04 10.18 -22.16
N ASP A 62 -9.48 9.00 -22.62
CA ASP A 62 -10.69 8.85 -23.45
C ASP A 62 -11.96 9.28 -22.69
N SER A 63 -12.07 8.91 -21.41
CA SER A 63 -13.25 9.23 -20.60
C SER A 63 -13.41 10.74 -20.29
N ILE A 64 -12.27 11.44 -20.17
CA ILE A 64 -12.26 12.87 -19.84
C ILE A 64 -12.30 13.72 -21.11
N GLY A 65 -11.85 13.18 -22.25
CA GLY A 65 -11.72 13.93 -23.53
C GLY A 65 -10.65 15.01 -23.49
N ILE A 66 -9.71 14.93 -22.56
CA ILE A 66 -8.64 15.92 -22.37
C ILE A 66 -7.29 15.24 -22.59
N SER A 67 -6.49 15.82 -23.48
CA SER A 67 -5.13 15.33 -23.69
C SER A 67 -4.23 15.58 -22.49
N LEU A 68 -3.29 14.68 -22.27
CA LEU A 68 -2.25 14.81 -21.25
C LEU A 68 -1.45 16.08 -21.44
N ASN A 69 -1.45 16.96 -20.43
CA ASN A 69 -0.59 18.13 -20.36
C ASN A 69 -0.31 18.52 -18.90
N SER A 70 0.59 19.46 -18.69
CA SER A 70 1.04 19.86 -17.34
C SER A 70 -0.08 20.36 -16.42
N ASN A 71 -1.16 20.94 -16.98
CA ASN A 71 -2.24 21.52 -16.18
C ASN A 71 -3.16 20.49 -15.55
N TYR A 72 -3.18 19.26 -16.08
CA TYR A 72 -4.11 18.22 -15.66
C TYR A 72 -3.42 17.04 -14.96
N LEU A 73 -2.11 17.12 -14.67
CA LEU A 73 -1.39 16.01 -14.01
C LEU A 73 -2.07 15.56 -12.71
N ASN A 74 -2.45 16.50 -11.85
CA ASN A 74 -3.15 16.19 -10.59
C ASN A 74 -4.49 15.46 -10.84
N LEU A 75 -5.20 15.81 -11.91
CA LEU A 75 -6.45 15.15 -12.29
C LEU A 75 -6.18 13.69 -12.68
N PHE A 76 -5.15 13.44 -13.47
CA PHE A 76 -4.75 12.11 -13.89
C PHE A 76 -4.21 11.27 -12.71
N GLU A 77 -3.43 11.86 -11.81
CA GLU A 77 -2.99 11.21 -10.57
C GLU A 77 -4.18 10.77 -9.72
N ASN A 78 -5.12 11.68 -9.45
CA ASN A 78 -6.31 11.36 -8.68
C ASN A 78 -7.16 10.26 -9.34
N LYS A 79 -7.26 10.27 -10.65
CA LYS A 79 -7.97 9.20 -11.39
C LYS A 79 -7.20 7.89 -11.36
N LEU A 80 -5.89 7.88 -11.57
CA LEU A 80 -5.08 6.68 -11.45
C LEU A 80 -5.14 6.07 -10.04
N GLN A 81 -5.21 6.91 -9.00
CA GLN A 81 -5.34 6.48 -7.61
C GLN A 81 -6.68 5.77 -7.32
N THR A 82 -7.71 5.94 -8.16
CA THR A 82 -8.96 5.17 -8.01
C THR A 82 -8.77 3.69 -8.32
N ASN A 83 -7.68 3.30 -9.00
CA ASN A 83 -7.33 1.90 -9.17
C ASN A 83 -6.95 1.28 -7.82
N LYS A 84 -7.69 0.27 -7.40
CA LYS A 84 -7.58 -0.35 -6.07
C LYS A 84 -6.27 -1.09 -5.81
N LEU A 85 -5.41 -1.26 -6.82
CA LEU A 85 -4.06 -1.85 -6.70
C LEU A 85 -2.96 -0.80 -6.57
N ILE A 86 -3.28 0.47 -6.86
CA ILE A 86 -2.34 1.59 -6.78
C ILE A 86 -2.52 2.29 -5.43
N LYS A 87 -1.42 2.49 -4.72
CA LYS A 87 -1.38 3.27 -3.47
C LYS A 87 -1.27 4.76 -3.78
N SER A 88 -0.26 5.12 -4.56
CA SER A 88 -0.05 6.50 -4.99
C SER A 88 0.68 6.53 -6.34
N PRO A 89 0.06 7.11 -7.37
CA PRO A 89 0.74 7.44 -8.61
C PRO A 89 1.38 8.81 -8.48
N GLN A 90 2.50 9.03 -9.17
CA GLN A 90 3.14 10.33 -9.33
C GLN A 90 3.45 10.53 -10.81
N LEU A 91 2.91 11.59 -11.39
CA LEU A 91 3.08 11.93 -12.78
C LEU A 91 3.94 13.19 -12.91
N PHE A 92 4.96 13.14 -13.73
CA PHE A 92 5.73 14.34 -14.05
C PHE A 92 6.16 14.37 -15.51
N ILE A 93 6.22 15.59 -16.05
CA ILE A 93 6.60 15.83 -17.44
C ILE A 93 8.01 16.40 -17.44
N THR A 94 8.90 15.76 -18.19
CA THR A 94 10.26 16.25 -18.38
C THR A 94 10.28 17.47 -19.33
N PRO A 95 11.37 18.28 -19.36
CA PRO A 95 11.51 19.40 -20.29
C PRO A 95 11.36 18.99 -21.76
N ASN A 96 11.64 17.72 -22.10
CA ASN A 96 11.50 17.16 -23.44
C ASN A 96 10.09 16.62 -23.75
N SER A 97 9.06 17.00 -22.96
CA SER A 97 7.67 16.57 -23.12
C SER A 97 7.44 15.07 -22.94
N LYS A 98 8.31 14.38 -22.20
CA LYS A 98 8.12 12.97 -21.86
C LYS A 98 7.39 12.87 -20.53
N LEU A 99 6.30 12.08 -20.49
CA LEU A 99 5.60 11.72 -19.27
C LEU A 99 6.29 10.52 -18.63
N ILE A 100 6.61 10.67 -17.36
CA ILE A 100 7.09 9.58 -16.48
C ILE A 100 6.05 9.37 -15.40
N ILE A 101 5.70 8.12 -15.16
CA ILE A 101 4.74 7.70 -14.13
C ILE A 101 5.47 6.83 -13.13
N ASN A 102 5.55 7.28 -11.88
CA ASN A 102 6.00 6.45 -10.77
C ASN A 102 4.78 5.88 -10.04
N VAL A 103 4.68 4.56 -9.98
CA VAL A 103 3.55 3.86 -9.38
C VAL A 103 3.99 3.19 -8.10
N HIS A 104 3.38 3.60 -6.98
CA HIS A 104 3.49 2.90 -5.72
C HIS A 104 2.33 1.90 -5.63
N GLN A 105 2.65 0.61 -5.63
CA GLN A 105 1.66 -0.45 -5.50
C GLN A 105 1.23 -0.61 -4.04
N LYS A 106 -0.01 -1.05 -3.81
CA LYS A 106 -0.46 -1.44 -2.47
C LYS A 106 0.22 -2.73 -2.03
N ILE A 107 0.50 -2.84 -0.76
CA ILE A 107 1.16 -4.00 -0.15
C ILE A 107 0.12 -4.77 0.66
N PRO A 108 -0.30 -5.98 0.25
CA PRO A 108 -1.20 -6.80 1.04
C PRO A 108 -0.47 -7.36 2.27
N ILE A 109 -1.16 -7.37 3.41
CA ILE A 109 -0.66 -7.94 4.67
C ILE A 109 -1.52 -9.11 5.17
N ALA A 110 -2.71 -9.30 4.59
CA ALA A 110 -3.54 -10.48 4.82
C ALA A 110 -4.45 -10.77 3.63
N ARG A 111 -4.93 -12.00 3.55
CA ARG A 111 -5.94 -12.45 2.60
C ARG A 111 -7.20 -12.85 3.34
N PHE A 112 -8.36 -12.43 2.84
CA PHE A 112 -9.65 -12.88 3.36
C PHE A 112 -9.89 -14.36 3.01
N ALA A 113 -10.67 -15.05 3.86
CA ALA A 113 -10.99 -16.47 3.69
C ALA A 113 -11.75 -16.76 2.39
N ASP A 114 -12.51 -15.79 1.85
CA ASP A 114 -13.18 -15.87 0.56
C ASP A 114 -12.22 -15.96 -0.64
N ASN A 115 -10.94 -15.74 -0.42
CA ASN A 115 -9.85 -15.75 -1.42
C ASN A 115 -10.05 -14.75 -2.58
N THR A 116 -10.90 -13.75 -2.42
CA THR A 116 -11.19 -12.72 -3.45
C THR A 116 -10.53 -11.38 -3.15
N ARG A 117 -10.21 -11.13 -1.88
CA ARG A 117 -9.77 -9.83 -1.38
C ARG A 117 -8.54 -9.96 -0.49
N TYR A 118 -7.77 -8.88 -0.42
CA TYR A 118 -6.70 -8.67 0.54
C TYR A 118 -6.99 -7.48 1.45
N LEU A 119 -6.38 -7.46 2.62
CA LEU A 119 -6.20 -6.27 3.44
C LEU A 119 -4.80 -5.72 3.19
N ASP A 120 -4.72 -4.44 2.82
CA ASP A 120 -3.43 -3.78 2.57
C ASP A 120 -2.79 -3.24 3.86
N TYR A 121 -1.53 -2.81 3.76
CA TYR A 121 -0.75 -2.27 4.89
C TYR A 121 -1.38 -1.02 5.53
N ASP A 122 -2.18 -0.27 4.79
CA ASP A 122 -2.87 0.93 5.26
C ASP A 122 -4.26 0.62 5.84
N GLY A 123 -4.69 -0.65 5.86
CA GLY A 123 -5.96 -1.11 6.42
C GLY A 123 -7.13 -1.04 5.44
N ASN A 124 -6.87 -0.87 4.15
CA ASN A 124 -7.91 -0.83 3.12
C ASN A 124 -8.07 -2.19 2.45
N ILE A 125 -9.29 -2.46 1.99
CA ILE A 125 -9.57 -3.65 1.20
C ILE A 125 -9.07 -3.42 -0.23
N MET A 126 -8.29 -4.35 -0.76
CA MET A 126 -7.86 -4.38 -2.14
C MET A 126 -8.28 -5.69 -2.84
N PRO A 127 -8.56 -5.69 -4.15
CA PRO A 127 -8.88 -6.91 -4.88
C PRO A 127 -7.63 -7.78 -5.03
N LYS A 128 -7.86 -9.07 -5.30
CA LYS A 128 -6.79 -9.98 -5.67
C LYS A 128 -6.22 -9.58 -7.03
N SER A 129 -4.89 -9.54 -7.14
CA SER A 129 -4.23 -9.35 -8.42
C SER A 129 -4.42 -10.58 -9.32
N LYS A 130 -4.52 -10.35 -10.63
CA LYS A 130 -4.60 -11.43 -11.62
C LYS A 130 -3.24 -12.07 -11.93
N ILE A 131 -2.16 -11.36 -11.62
CA ILE A 131 -0.79 -11.77 -12.00
C ILE A 131 0.01 -12.37 -10.84
N TYR A 132 -0.32 -12.01 -9.60
CA TYR A 132 0.42 -12.47 -8.44
C TYR A 132 -0.49 -12.71 -7.23
N SER A 133 -0.21 -13.79 -6.51
CA SER A 133 -0.88 -14.10 -5.23
C SER A 133 0.12 -13.93 -4.09
N ALA A 134 -0.14 -12.98 -3.20
CA ALA A 134 0.73 -12.72 -2.06
C ALA A 134 0.72 -13.87 -1.07
N ASN A 135 1.90 -14.22 -0.57
CA ASN A 135 2.05 -15.15 0.55
C ASN A 135 1.88 -14.37 1.87
N VAL A 136 0.64 -14.27 2.32
CA VAL A 136 0.24 -13.53 3.51
C VAL A 136 -0.75 -14.37 4.32
N PRO A 137 -0.87 -14.14 5.64
CA PRO A 137 -1.83 -14.84 6.48
C PRO A 137 -3.26 -14.77 5.98
N VAL A 138 -4.04 -15.84 6.18
CA VAL A 138 -5.48 -15.86 5.89
C VAL A 138 -6.24 -15.41 7.14
N ILE A 139 -7.19 -14.50 7.00
CA ILE A 139 -8.03 -14.01 8.10
C ILE A 139 -9.43 -14.60 8.02
N PHE A 140 -9.95 -15.01 9.18
CA PHE A 140 -11.27 -15.58 9.38
C PHE A 140 -12.01 -14.81 10.47
N GLY A 141 -13.32 -14.59 10.28
CA GLY A 141 -14.15 -13.86 11.24
C GLY A 141 -14.07 -12.34 11.08
N ALA A 142 -13.68 -11.83 9.91
CA ALA A 142 -13.69 -10.40 9.58
C ALA A 142 -14.97 -10.06 8.82
N ASN A 143 -16.09 -9.87 9.54
CA ASN A 143 -17.42 -9.68 8.95
C ASN A 143 -17.80 -8.21 8.81
N ASP A 144 -17.32 -7.34 9.70
CA ASP A 144 -17.62 -5.92 9.70
C ASP A 144 -16.34 -5.02 9.71
N PHE A 145 -16.58 -3.71 9.61
CA PHE A 145 -15.50 -2.73 9.54
C PHE A 145 -14.71 -2.63 10.87
N SER A 146 -15.35 -2.83 12.02
CA SER A 146 -14.69 -2.75 13.34
C SER A 146 -13.76 -3.94 13.55
N GLU A 147 -14.17 -5.11 13.11
CA GLU A 147 -13.38 -6.33 13.12
C GLU A 147 -12.17 -6.19 12.18
N ILE A 148 -12.37 -5.68 10.95
CA ILE A 148 -11.28 -5.41 10.00
C ILE A 148 -10.24 -4.46 10.61
N LYS A 149 -10.66 -3.40 11.32
CA LYS A 149 -9.75 -2.48 12.03
C LYS A 149 -8.97 -3.20 13.14
N SER A 150 -9.60 -4.10 13.86
CA SER A 150 -8.96 -4.91 14.91
C SER A 150 -7.95 -5.88 14.32
N PHE A 151 -8.28 -6.54 13.21
CA PHE A 151 -7.34 -7.36 12.43
C PHE A 151 -6.16 -6.54 11.94
N HIS A 152 -6.41 -5.35 11.40
CA HIS A 152 -5.34 -4.49 10.88
C HIS A 152 -4.28 -4.16 11.92
N LYS A 153 -4.69 -3.90 13.18
CA LYS A 153 -3.75 -3.63 14.29
C LYS A 153 -2.80 -4.81 14.52
N ILE A 154 -3.33 -6.04 14.58
CA ILE A 154 -2.54 -7.26 14.80
C ILE A 154 -1.67 -7.58 13.57
N LEU A 155 -2.26 -7.50 12.38
CA LEU A 155 -1.57 -7.81 11.13
C LEU A 155 -0.41 -6.86 10.84
N LYS A 156 -0.59 -5.57 11.13
CA LYS A 156 0.48 -4.58 11.01
C LYS A 156 1.63 -4.89 11.96
N PHE A 157 1.31 -5.32 13.19
CA PHE A 157 2.32 -5.78 14.14
C PHE A 157 3.06 -7.01 13.60
N ILE A 158 2.33 -8.03 13.13
CA ILE A 158 2.91 -9.27 12.56
C ILE A 158 3.77 -8.95 11.32
N ASN A 159 3.30 -8.09 10.43
CA ASN A 159 4.04 -7.74 9.21
C ASN A 159 5.35 -6.98 9.47
N ASN A 160 5.42 -6.24 10.59
CA ASN A 160 6.62 -5.49 10.99
C ASN A 160 7.60 -6.34 11.84
N ASP A 161 7.25 -7.58 12.15
CA ASP A 161 8.09 -8.51 12.91
C ASP A 161 8.62 -9.61 11.99
N ASP A 162 9.92 -9.65 11.76
CA ASP A 162 10.57 -10.57 10.81
C ASP A 162 10.32 -12.04 11.12
N PHE A 163 10.20 -12.41 12.39
CA PHE A 163 9.89 -13.79 12.78
C PHE A 163 8.42 -14.13 12.47
N LEU A 164 7.48 -13.32 12.96
CA LEU A 164 6.05 -13.58 12.80
C LEU A 164 5.59 -13.51 11.34
N LYS A 165 6.11 -12.54 10.57
CA LYS A 165 5.81 -12.35 9.16
C LYS A 165 6.03 -13.61 8.34
N ASN A 166 7.06 -14.39 8.68
CA ASN A 166 7.43 -15.57 7.93
C ASN A 166 6.72 -16.85 8.40
N ILE A 167 6.20 -16.89 9.63
CA ILE A 167 5.64 -18.11 10.20
C ILE A 167 4.12 -18.09 10.36
N VAL A 168 3.48 -16.91 10.51
CA VAL A 168 2.03 -16.85 10.71
C VAL A 168 1.31 -17.18 9.41
N SER A 169 0.44 -18.20 9.45
CA SER A 169 -0.33 -18.68 8.29
C SER A 169 -1.80 -18.31 8.35
N LYS A 170 -2.39 -18.21 9.55
CA LYS A 170 -3.82 -17.94 9.76
C LYS A 170 -4.02 -17.04 10.98
N ILE A 171 -5.00 -16.16 10.89
CA ILE A 171 -5.52 -15.38 12.03
C ILE A 171 -7.03 -15.52 12.06
N GLU A 172 -7.58 -15.79 13.24
CA GLU A 172 -9.01 -16.01 13.43
C GLU A 172 -9.53 -15.17 14.59
N LEU A 173 -10.66 -14.53 14.38
CA LEU A 173 -11.43 -13.86 15.43
C LEU A 173 -12.63 -14.73 15.77
N ASN A 174 -12.79 -15.06 17.04
CA ASN A 174 -13.95 -15.81 17.53
C ASN A 174 -15.09 -14.86 17.99
N ASP A 175 -16.25 -15.45 18.29
CA ASP A 175 -17.46 -14.71 18.70
C ASP A 175 -17.28 -13.91 20.02
N LEU A 176 -16.25 -14.18 20.79
CA LEU A 176 -15.89 -13.44 22.00
C LEU A 176 -14.88 -12.30 21.75
N ASN A 177 -14.70 -11.90 20.49
CA ASN A 177 -13.71 -10.90 20.07
C ASN A 177 -12.27 -11.21 20.51
N LYS A 178 -11.91 -12.49 20.53
CA LYS A 178 -10.56 -12.95 20.86
C LYS A 178 -9.86 -13.53 19.64
N PHE A 179 -8.63 -13.10 19.45
CA PHE A 179 -7.79 -13.52 18.35
C PHE A 179 -7.00 -14.77 18.67
N SER A 180 -6.93 -15.66 17.69
CA SER A 180 -6.00 -16.78 17.67
C SER A 180 -5.21 -16.79 16.37
N ILE A 181 -3.99 -17.31 16.41
CA ILE A 181 -3.15 -17.49 15.22
C ILE A 181 -2.74 -18.95 15.07
N LYS A 182 -2.47 -19.34 13.83
CA LYS A 182 -1.73 -20.56 13.49
C LYS A 182 -0.44 -20.19 12.77
N ILE A 183 0.57 -20.98 12.98
CA ILE A 183 1.87 -20.85 12.33
C ILE A 183 2.18 -22.09 11.49
N TYR A 184 3.03 -21.92 10.49
CA TYR A 184 3.48 -23.04 9.67
C TYR A 184 4.27 -24.05 10.52
N GLY A 185 4.03 -25.33 10.27
CA GLY A 185 4.76 -26.43 10.95
C GLY A 185 4.38 -26.68 12.39
N LEU A 186 3.32 -26.04 12.92
CA LEU A 186 2.82 -26.27 14.28
C LEU A 186 1.30 -26.49 14.28
N ASP A 187 0.85 -27.64 14.80
CA ASP A 187 -0.60 -27.93 14.91
C ASP A 187 -1.29 -27.13 16.02
N ALA A 188 -0.53 -26.69 17.03
CA ALA A 188 -1.09 -25.96 18.16
C ALA A 188 -1.76 -24.68 17.72
N GLN A 189 -2.92 -24.37 18.30
CA GLN A 189 -3.54 -23.06 18.22
C GLN A 189 -2.91 -22.12 19.23
N ILE A 190 -2.60 -20.89 18.81
CA ILE A 190 -1.98 -19.88 19.66
C ILE A 190 -3.03 -18.80 19.95
N ASN A 191 -3.52 -18.73 21.19
CA ASN A 191 -4.53 -17.76 21.61
C ASN A 191 -3.86 -16.46 22.08
N ILE A 192 -4.06 -15.38 21.31
CA ILE A 192 -3.56 -14.03 21.63
C ILE A 192 -4.54 -13.31 22.56
N GLY A 193 -5.84 -13.60 22.46
CA GLY A 193 -6.90 -12.83 23.12
C GLY A 193 -7.15 -11.49 22.44
N THR A 194 -7.25 -10.41 23.17
CA THR A 194 -7.44 -9.07 22.64
C THR A 194 -6.16 -8.52 21.98
N ALA A 195 -6.31 -7.52 21.10
CA ALA A 195 -5.21 -6.85 20.41
C ALA A 195 -4.42 -5.85 21.30
N ASP A 196 -4.45 -6.07 22.63
CA ASP A 196 -3.74 -5.24 23.61
C ASP A 196 -2.46 -5.94 24.07
N ASN A 197 -1.46 -5.16 24.48
CA ASN A 197 -0.17 -5.64 24.97
C ASN A 197 0.53 -6.64 24.04
N LEU A 198 0.37 -6.48 22.71
CA LEU A 198 0.92 -7.38 21.70
C LEU A 198 2.43 -7.56 21.84
N VAL A 199 3.18 -6.51 22.17
CA VAL A 199 4.63 -6.55 22.34
C VAL A 199 5.01 -7.58 23.39
N THR A 200 4.42 -7.52 24.58
CA THR A 200 4.70 -8.43 25.69
C THR A 200 4.26 -9.87 25.35
N LYS A 201 3.03 -10.04 24.84
CA LYS A 201 2.50 -11.35 24.46
C LYS A 201 3.39 -12.06 23.43
N ILE A 202 3.84 -11.33 22.42
CA ILE A 202 4.68 -11.90 21.36
C ILE A 202 6.11 -12.12 21.84
N SER A 203 6.66 -11.27 22.70
CA SER A 203 7.95 -11.51 23.33
C SER A 203 7.94 -12.81 24.15
N ASN A 204 6.91 -13.00 24.98
CA ASN A 204 6.71 -14.22 25.76
C ASN A 204 6.55 -15.46 24.85
N PHE A 205 5.78 -15.31 23.77
CA PHE A 205 5.64 -16.39 22.78
C PHE A 205 6.99 -16.77 22.14
N LYS A 206 7.77 -15.80 21.70
CA LYS A 206 9.09 -16.05 21.09
C LYS A 206 10.04 -16.76 22.04
N ALA A 207 10.10 -16.32 23.30
CA ALA A 207 10.92 -16.97 24.34
C ALA A 207 10.48 -18.41 24.59
N PHE A 208 9.17 -18.62 24.72
CA PHE A 208 8.60 -19.97 24.88
C PHE A 208 8.86 -20.86 23.66
N TYR A 209 8.59 -20.33 22.44
CA TYR A 209 8.76 -21.06 21.18
C TYR A 209 10.21 -21.51 20.99
N ASN A 210 11.18 -20.65 21.23
CA ASN A 210 12.59 -20.99 21.13
C ASN A 210 12.98 -22.08 22.12
N LYS A 211 12.57 -21.97 23.40
CA LYS A 211 12.83 -22.97 24.40
C LYS A 211 12.19 -24.33 24.06
N ALA A 212 10.88 -24.31 23.77
CA ALA A 212 10.15 -25.55 23.49
C ALA A 212 10.59 -26.24 22.19
N SER A 213 11.08 -25.46 21.21
CA SER A 213 11.65 -26.00 19.97
C SER A 213 13.01 -26.64 20.22
N ASN A 214 13.89 -26.00 20.99
CA ASN A 214 15.19 -26.55 21.36
C ASN A 214 15.03 -27.87 22.20
N ASP A 215 14.06 -27.89 23.12
CA ASP A 215 13.73 -29.04 23.93
C ASP A 215 12.94 -30.11 23.16
N LYS A 216 12.60 -29.89 21.88
CA LYS A 216 11.77 -30.76 21.02
C LYS A 216 10.38 -31.06 21.62
N THR A 217 9.86 -30.17 22.45
CA THR A 217 8.57 -30.34 23.14
C THR A 217 7.42 -29.59 22.51
N ILE A 218 7.71 -28.64 21.57
CA ILE A 218 6.72 -27.75 20.97
C ILE A 218 5.51 -28.48 20.37
N ASN A 219 5.71 -29.65 19.77
CA ASN A 219 4.67 -30.46 19.14
C ASN A 219 3.78 -31.23 20.11
N LYS A 220 4.10 -31.22 21.41
CA LYS A 220 3.29 -31.88 22.47
C LYS A 220 2.04 -31.03 22.80
N TYR A 221 2.06 -29.76 22.48
CA TYR A 221 0.99 -28.84 22.83
C TYR A 221 -0.09 -28.79 21.72
N LYS A 222 -1.38 -28.74 22.14
CA LYS A 222 -2.53 -28.44 21.27
C LYS A 222 -2.95 -27.01 21.37
N LEU A 223 -2.66 -26.32 22.49
CA LEU A 223 -3.01 -24.93 22.73
C LEU A 223 -1.87 -24.22 23.45
N ILE A 224 -1.55 -23.03 22.99
CA ILE A 224 -0.61 -22.07 23.60
C ILE A 224 -1.38 -20.78 23.88
N ASN A 225 -1.55 -20.42 25.14
CA ASN A 225 -2.35 -19.27 25.55
C ASN A 225 -1.47 -18.12 26.02
N LEU A 226 -1.56 -16.99 25.34
CA LEU A 226 -0.81 -15.77 25.57
C LEU A 226 -1.64 -14.66 26.25
N GLN A 227 -2.86 -14.97 26.73
CA GLN A 227 -3.75 -13.96 27.31
C GLN A 227 -3.32 -13.53 28.72
N PHE A 228 -2.44 -14.31 29.37
CA PHE A 228 -1.94 -14.04 30.71
C PHE A 228 -0.69 -13.16 30.62
N GLU A 229 -0.61 -12.17 31.50
CA GLU A 229 0.52 -11.26 31.48
C GLU A 229 1.84 -11.99 31.77
N ASN A 230 2.65 -12.17 32.13
CA ASN A 230 3.94 -12.74 32.50
C ASN A 230 4.09 -14.27 32.35
N GLN A 231 3.16 -14.95 31.67
CA GLN A 231 3.27 -16.41 31.51
C GLN A 231 2.61 -16.90 30.21
N VAL A 232 3.15 -17.96 29.68
CA VAL A 232 2.56 -18.74 28.59
C VAL A 232 1.94 -20.03 29.17
N VAL A 233 0.63 -20.18 29.04
CA VAL A 233 -0.08 -21.36 29.55
C VAL A 233 -0.35 -22.31 28.40
N CYS A 234 0.08 -23.56 28.54
CA CYS A 234 -0.03 -24.57 27.49
C CYS A 234 -0.94 -25.71 27.90
N VAL A 235 -1.64 -26.29 26.91
CA VAL A 235 -2.42 -27.52 27.07
C VAL A 235 -1.81 -28.59 26.17
N ASN A 236 -1.50 -29.75 26.74
CA ASN A 236 -0.97 -30.87 25.98
C ASN A 236 -2.05 -31.51 25.10
N LYS A 237 -1.59 -32.25 24.08
CA LYS A 237 -2.45 -33.11 23.25
C LYS A 237 -3.05 -34.23 24.04
#